data_73d75b9e694ad4eb950002e65fde846d
#
_entry.id   73d75b9e694ad4eb950002e65fde846d
#
_cell.length_a   1.000
_cell.length_b   1.000
_cell.length_c   1.000
_cell.angle_alpha   90.00
_cell.angle_beta   90.00
_cell.angle_gamma   90.00
#
_symmetry.space_group_name_H-M   'P 1'
#
loop_
_entity.id
_entity.type
_entity.pdbx_description
1 polymer ?
#
loop_
_entity_poly.entity_id
_entity_poly.type
_entity_poly.pdbx_seq_one_letter_code
_entity_poly.pdbx_strand_id
1 'polypeptide(L)'
;MNIIALPDGTPIWGGTYVPKTQWIQVLNQVSGFYRTRKPDVLEYANSVREGVKKEALIKPSPRDEIYSSELQIELAEKAFKYSDKINGGIGSGQKFALPSMLNFFLRFSNEYNNQQMKDFVYNTLMKISRGGINDRIDGGFHRYTVDNTWHIPHFEKMLYDNAQLLSTYSNAFKVFKDERFKSELYNIHRFLESKMTGNNNLIYSSISADTNYENGTKSEGDFYVWKKEELKNILKDDFKWVSEYYNINQTGYWENNNYVFYQTVSDKDYVEKQGITLKEFNKKLTKINSLLGIEREKRVHPIIDSKIIFSWNALTIRGLVDSYKTTKDPIFLKKALLIQTSLS
;
A
#
# COMPACT_ATOMS: atom_id res chain seq x y z
N MET A 1 -1.16 3.43 -19.09
CA MET A 1 -0.56 4.59 -19.80
C MET A 1 -1.03 4.55 -21.24
N ASN A 2 -1.44 5.71 -21.81
CA ASN A 2 -1.84 5.85 -23.20
C ASN A 2 -0.77 6.66 -23.93
N ILE A 3 -0.34 6.23 -25.11
CA ILE A 3 0.68 6.90 -25.90
C ILE A 3 0.19 6.97 -27.34
N ILE A 4 0.36 8.14 -27.97
CA ILE A 4 0.22 8.30 -29.42
C ILE A 4 1.63 8.48 -29.97
N ALA A 5 1.99 7.66 -30.95
CA ALA A 5 3.32 7.64 -31.54
C ALA A 5 3.26 7.78 -33.07
N LEU A 6 4.37 8.21 -33.65
CA LEU A 6 4.62 8.13 -35.10
C LEU A 6 4.76 6.66 -35.53
N PRO A 7 4.69 6.36 -36.84
CA PRO A 7 4.85 4.99 -37.35
C PRO A 7 6.19 4.32 -36.98
N ASP A 8 7.21 5.10 -36.66
CA ASP A 8 8.52 4.62 -36.17
C ASP A 8 8.58 4.38 -34.66
N GLY A 9 7.44 4.53 -33.96
CA GLY A 9 7.33 4.36 -32.53
C GLY A 9 7.72 5.59 -31.69
N THR A 10 8.12 6.71 -32.32
CA THR A 10 8.49 7.93 -31.58
C THR A 10 7.24 8.58 -30.98
N PRO A 11 7.17 8.77 -29.64
CA PRO A 11 5.99 9.32 -28.99
C PRO A 11 5.80 10.81 -29.31
N ILE A 12 4.54 11.20 -29.55
CA ILE A 12 4.12 12.58 -29.79
C ILE A 12 3.10 13.07 -28.75
N TRP A 13 2.55 12.16 -27.97
CA TRP A 13 1.68 12.47 -26.84
C TRP A 13 1.67 11.30 -25.86
N GLY A 14 1.52 11.58 -24.55
CA GLY A 14 1.40 10.56 -23.52
C GLY A 14 0.56 11.02 -22.33
N GLY A 15 -0.17 10.07 -21.73
CA GLY A 15 -0.96 10.32 -20.54
C GLY A 15 -1.27 9.02 -19.77
N THR A 16 -1.42 9.10 -18.45
CA THR A 16 -1.66 7.91 -17.60
C THR A 16 -3.12 7.47 -17.66
N TYR A 17 -4.02 8.36 -17.31
CA TYR A 17 -5.46 8.14 -17.36
C TYR A 17 -6.12 9.30 -18.12
N VAL A 18 -7.02 8.98 -19.06
CA VAL A 18 -7.73 9.99 -19.83
C VAL A 18 -9.19 9.56 -19.94
N PRO A 19 -10.15 10.34 -19.39
CA PRO A 19 -11.57 10.09 -19.58
C PRO A 19 -11.97 10.04 -21.05
N LYS A 20 -13.00 9.26 -21.40
CA LYS A 20 -13.43 9.03 -22.79
C LYS A 20 -13.61 10.33 -23.59
N THR A 21 -14.25 11.32 -23.02
CA THR A 21 -14.50 12.61 -23.69
C THR A 21 -13.20 13.37 -23.99
N GLN A 22 -12.28 13.40 -23.03
CA GLN A 22 -10.96 14.01 -23.21
C GLN A 22 -10.10 13.21 -24.21
N TRP A 23 -10.20 11.88 -24.18
CA TRP A 23 -9.48 11.03 -25.14
C TRP A 23 -9.87 11.33 -26.58
N ILE A 24 -11.18 11.49 -26.84
CA ILE A 24 -11.67 11.88 -28.17
C ILE A 24 -11.11 13.26 -28.58
N GLN A 25 -11.08 14.23 -27.66
CA GLN A 25 -10.49 15.55 -27.92
C GLN A 25 -9.00 15.46 -28.25
N VAL A 26 -8.24 14.69 -27.46
CA VAL A 26 -6.80 14.45 -27.70
C VAL A 26 -6.57 13.85 -29.08
N LEU A 27 -7.32 12.80 -29.45
CA LEU A 27 -7.20 12.14 -30.74
C LEU A 27 -7.47 13.14 -31.92
N ASN A 28 -8.52 13.94 -31.78
CA ASN A 28 -8.86 14.94 -32.80
C ASN A 28 -7.79 16.04 -32.92
N GLN A 29 -7.28 16.54 -31.80
CA GLN A 29 -6.22 17.56 -31.79
C GLN A 29 -4.92 17.03 -32.39
N VAL A 30 -4.44 15.86 -31.90
CA VAL A 30 -3.19 15.27 -32.41
C VAL A 30 -3.31 14.93 -33.89
N SER A 31 -4.43 14.36 -34.33
CA SER A 31 -4.70 14.08 -35.73
C SER A 31 -4.75 15.37 -36.57
N GLY A 32 -5.37 16.43 -36.06
CA GLY A 32 -5.42 17.74 -36.69
C GLY A 32 -4.03 18.35 -36.89
N PHE A 33 -3.22 18.38 -35.82
CA PHE A 33 -1.83 18.85 -35.88
C PHE A 33 -0.97 18.03 -36.84
N TYR A 34 -1.10 16.71 -36.82
CA TYR A 34 -0.36 15.84 -37.73
C TYR A 34 -0.69 16.11 -39.20
N ARG A 35 -1.95 16.49 -39.52
CA ARG A 35 -2.37 16.81 -40.89
C ARG A 35 -1.97 18.21 -41.34
N THR A 36 -2.07 19.21 -40.43
CA THR A 36 -1.90 20.64 -40.81
C THR A 36 -0.51 21.19 -40.51
N ARG A 37 0.22 20.58 -39.54
CA ARG A 37 1.53 21.03 -39.06
C ARG A 37 2.51 19.86 -38.89
N LYS A 38 2.55 18.97 -39.86
CA LYS A 38 3.38 17.77 -39.82
C LYS A 38 4.87 18.04 -39.50
N PRO A 39 5.52 19.09 -40.08
CA PRO A 39 6.90 19.40 -39.72
C PRO A 39 7.10 19.67 -38.22
N ASP A 40 6.22 20.46 -37.59
CA ASP A 40 6.30 20.82 -36.18
C ASP A 40 6.13 19.57 -35.27
N VAL A 41 5.24 18.67 -35.70
CA VAL A 41 5.03 17.38 -34.95
C VAL A 41 6.27 16.49 -35.03
N LEU A 42 6.95 16.46 -36.20
CA LEU A 42 8.18 15.68 -36.37
C LEU A 42 9.34 16.28 -35.55
N GLU A 43 9.45 17.60 -35.51
CA GLU A 43 10.46 18.31 -34.71
C GLU A 43 10.23 18.03 -33.21
N TYR A 44 8.99 18.15 -32.75
CA TYR A 44 8.61 17.81 -31.37
C TYR A 44 8.93 16.34 -31.04
N ALA A 45 8.55 15.41 -31.92
CA ALA A 45 8.84 13.99 -31.75
C ALA A 45 10.36 13.73 -31.62
N ASN A 46 11.17 14.36 -32.43
CA ASN A 46 12.63 14.28 -32.33
C ASN A 46 13.14 14.83 -31.01
N SER A 47 12.62 15.96 -30.55
CA SER A 47 12.97 16.55 -29.25
C SER A 47 12.65 15.60 -28.09
N VAL A 48 11.46 14.99 -28.11
CA VAL A 48 11.05 13.97 -27.08
C VAL A 48 11.99 12.77 -27.17
N ARG A 49 12.29 12.26 -28.35
CA ARG A 49 13.19 11.11 -28.53
C ARG A 49 14.58 11.38 -27.97
N GLU A 50 15.15 12.55 -28.27
CA GLU A 50 16.47 12.91 -27.72
C GLU A 50 16.43 13.15 -26.21
N GLY A 51 15.33 13.69 -25.67
CA GLY A 51 15.11 13.80 -24.23
C GLY A 51 15.09 12.42 -23.54
N VAL A 52 14.29 11.49 -24.06
CA VAL A 52 14.21 10.12 -23.55
C VAL A 52 15.56 9.40 -23.64
N LYS A 53 16.31 9.56 -24.75
CA LYS A 53 17.65 9.00 -24.86
C LYS A 53 18.61 9.55 -23.81
N LYS A 54 18.59 10.86 -23.55
CA LYS A 54 19.44 11.47 -22.52
C LYS A 54 19.13 10.96 -21.11
N GLU A 55 17.84 10.82 -20.80
CA GLU A 55 17.37 10.30 -19.52
C GLU A 55 17.64 8.79 -19.36
N ALA A 56 17.48 8.01 -20.46
CA ALA A 56 17.71 6.57 -20.46
C ALA A 56 19.19 6.17 -20.51
N LEU A 57 20.10 7.08 -20.87
CA LEU A 57 21.53 6.81 -20.84
C LEU A 57 22.05 6.81 -19.41
N ILE A 58 21.99 5.65 -18.76
CA ILE A 58 22.83 5.36 -17.61
C ILE A 58 24.28 5.42 -18.11
N LYS A 59 24.97 6.53 -17.85
CA LYS A 59 26.40 6.61 -18.13
C LYS A 59 27.07 5.50 -17.32
N PRO A 60 27.84 4.61 -17.95
CA PRO A 60 28.64 3.65 -17.20
C PRO A 60 29.49 4.45 -16.20
N SER A 61 29.34 4.15 -14.92
CA SER A 61 30.27 4.64 -13.92
C SER A 61 31.68 4.14 -14.29
N PRO A 62 32.73 4.95 -14.16
CA PRO A 62 34.08 4.44 -14.28
C PRO A 62 34.22 3.19 -13.40
N ARG A 63 34.81 2.11 -13.95
CA ARG A 63 34.89 0.79 -13.29
C ARG A 63 35.58 0.79 -11.94
N ASP A 64 36.19 1.90 -11.53
CA ASP A 64 36.94 2.06 -10.30
C ASP A 64 36.17 2.78 -9.17
N GLU A 65 34.86 3.07 -9.36
CA GLU A 65 34.04 3.53 -8.24
C GLU A 65 33.80 2.38 -7.26
N ILE A 66 34.58 2.38 -6.20
CA ILE A 66 34.39 1.48 -5.06
C ILE A 66 33.15 1.99 -4.31
N TYR A 67 32.14 1.13 -4.13
CA TYR A 67 31.02 1.41 -3.23
C TYR A 67 31.56 1.49 -1.80
N SER A 68 31.91 2.70 -1.36
CA SER A 68 32.47 2.94 -0.04
C SER A 68 31.38 3.14 1.01
N SER A 69 31.76 2.98 2.28
CA SER A 69 30.87 3.29 3.41
C SER A 69 30.45 4.76 3.42
N GLU A 70 31.36 5.66 2.99
CA GLU A 70 31.09 7.10 2.89
C GLU A 70 29.99 7.39 1.87
N LEU A 71 30.02 6.76 0.70
CA LEU A 71 28.97 6.87 -0.31
C LEU A 71 27.63 6.36 0.23
N GLN A 72 27.64 5.25 0.97
CA GLN A 72 26.42 4.71 1.59
C GLN A 72 25.83 5.68 2.61
N ILE A 73 26.67 6.31 3.45
CA ILE A 73 26.26 7.32 4.42
C ILE A 73 25.68 8.54 3.70
N GLU A 74 26.36 9.07 2.70
CA GLU A 74 25.91 10.22 1.92
C GLU A 74 24.54 9.97 1.27
N LEU A 75 24.34 8.81 0.64
CA LEU A 75 23.08 8.43 0.01
C LEU A 75 21.95 8.28 1.05
N ALA A 76 22.24 7.67 2.21
CA ALA A 76 21.27 7.53 3.29
C ALA A 76 20.82 8.89 3.82
N GLU A 77 21.75 9.81 4.05
CA GLU A 77 21.46 11.16 4.52
C GLU A 77 20.67 11.98 3.47
N LYS A 78 21.06 11.90 2.20
CA LYS A 78 20.32 12.55 1.11
C LYS A 78 18.88 12.04 1.02
N ALA A 79 18.66 10.72 1.06
CA ALA A 79 17.33 10.15 1.04
C ALA A 79 16.52 10.55 2.28
N PHE A 80 17.17 10.58 3.46
CA PHE A 80 16.51 10.93 4.71
C PHE A 80 16.06 12.40 4.80
N LYS A 81 16.60 13.31 4.01
CA LYS A 81 16.16 14.72 3.94
C LYS A 81 14.70 14.86 3.48
N TYR A 82 14.22 13.93 2.69
CA TYR A 82 12.83 13.92 2.18
C TYR A 82 11.83 13.25 3.13
N SER A 83 12.29 12.78 4.29
CA SER A 83 11.46 12.11 5.29
C SER A 83 10.55 13.08 6.02
N ASP A 84 9.28 12.75 6.14
CA ASP A 84 8.32 13.44 7.00
C ASP A 84 8.51 12.98 8.46
N LYS A 85 9.14 13.82 9.26
CA LYS A 85 9.48 13.50 10.66
C LYS A 85 8.24 13.46 11.58
N ILE A 86 7.14 14.07 11.16
CA ILE A 86 5.91 14.18 11.97
C ILE A 86 4.96 13.02 11.64
N ASN A 87 4.61 12.88 10.36
CA ASN A 87 3.64 11.87 9.93
C ASN A 87 4.30 10.55 9.49
N GLY A 88 5.61 10.51 9.37
CA GLY A 88 6.31 9.38 8.79
C GLY A 88 6.19 9.33 7.26
N GLY A 89 6.92 8.40 6.65
CA GLY A 89 6.98 8.27 5.19
C GLY A 89 7.76 9.39 4.52
N ILE A 90 7.66 9.46 3.20
CA ILE A 90 8.41 10.40 2.37
C ILE A 90 7.48 11.43 1.76
N GLY A 91 7.94 12.68 1.69
CA GLY A 91 7.20 13.79 1.09
C GLY A 91 6.06 14.32 1.96
N SER A 92 5.33 15.34 1.46
CA SER A 92 4.29 16.07 2.18
C SER A 92 2.87 15.87 1.63
N GLY A 93 2.72 15.10 0.55
CA GLY A 93 1.43 14.80 -0.09
C GLY A 93 1.00 13.36 0.12
N GLN A 94 0.66 12.70 -0.99
CA GLN A 94 0.35 11.27 -1.01
C GLN A 94 1.45 10.44 -0.35
N LYS A 95 1.06 9.42 0.41
CA LYS A 95 2.01 8.55 1.12
C LYS A 95 1.98 7.13 0.59
N PHE A 96 3.14 6.67 0.10
CA PHE A 96 3.40 5.27 -0.20
C PHE A 96 4.20 4.63 0.93
N ALA A 97 3.94 3.36 1.24
CA ALA A 97 4.64 2.67 2.33
C ALA A 97 6.16 2.54 2.08
N LEU A 98 6.59 2.46 0.81
CA LEU A 98 8.00 2.35 0.38
C LEU A 98 8.81 1.32 1.20
N PRO A 99 8.42 0.04 1.21
CA PRO A 99 9.02 -0.98 2.07
C PRO A 99 10.53 -1.13 1.90
N SER A 100 11.05 -1.00 0.67
CA SER A 100 12.48 -1.10 0.37
C SER A 100 13.28 0.00 1.07
N MET A 101 12.78 1.23 1.08
CA MET A 101 13.42 2.37 1.76
C MET A 101 13.37 2.21 3.28
N LEU A 102 12.23 1.80 3.84
CA LEU A 102 12.11 1.56 5.28
C LEU A 102 13.06 0.44 5.74
N ASN A 103 13.18 -0.65 4.98
CA ASN A 103 14.15 -1.70 5.27
C ASN A 103 15.59 -1.21 5.16
N PHE A 104 15.91 -0.35 4.18
CA PHE A 104 17.22 0.27 4.06
C PHE A 104 17.53 1.14 5.29
N PHE A 105 16.64 2.05 5.66
CA PHE A 105 16.85 2.90 6.84
C PHE A 105 16.95 2.10 8.14
N LEU A 106 16.13 1.06 8.30
CA LEU A 106 16.19 0.19 9.48
C LEU A 106 17.52 -0.53 9.57
N ARG A 107 18.01 -1.08 8.47
CA ARG A 107 19.32 -1.75 8.41
C ARG A 107 20.45 -0.76 8.67
N PHE A 108 20.47 0.36 7.95
CA PHE A 108 21.45 1.42 8.09
C PHE A 108 21.50 1.97 9.53
N SER A 109 20.32 2.22 10.13
CA SER A 109 20.25 2.73 11.50
C SER A 109 20.84 1.78 12.54
N ASN A 110 20.71 0.47 12.33
CA ASN A 110 21.32 -0.52 13.22
C ASN A 110 22.83 -0.66 12.99
N GLU A 111 23.30 -0.58 11.74
CA GLU A 111 24.72 -0.72 11.36
C GLU A 111 25.53 0.50 11.82
N TYR A 112 24.99 1.70 11.65
CA TYR A 112 25.66 2.98 11.97
C TYR A 112 25.17 3.63 13.27
N ASN A 113 24.38 2.93 14.09
CA ASN A 113 23.80 3.44 15.34
C ASN A 113 23.05 4.78 15.18
N ASN A 114 22.34 4.98 14.05
CA ASN A 114 21.61 6.20 13.76
C ASN A 114 20.20 6.15 14.39
N GLN A 115 20.08 6.67 15.62
CA GLN A 115 18.83 6.64 16.37
C GLN A 115 17.71 7.43 15.68
N GLN A 116 18.02 8.55 15.02
CA GLN A 116 17.01 9.38 14.35
C GLN A 116 16.34 8.65 13.18
N MET A 117 17.09 7.92 12.37
CA MET A 117 16.52 7.08 11.31
C MET A 117 15.74 5.89 11.88
N LYS A 118 16.22 5.33 12.98
CA LYS A 118 15.56 4.22 13.68
C LYS A 118 14.19 4.65 14.20
N ASP A 119 14.10 5.80 14.87
CA ASP A 119 12.85 6.36 15.39
C ASP A 119 11.91 6.75 14.25
N PHE A 120 12.43 7.28 13.15
CA PHE A 120 11.63 7.57 11.96
C PHE A 120 10.98 6.31 11.39
N VAL A 121 11.73 5.20 11.25
CA VAL A 121 11.16 3.94 10.75
C VAL A 121 10.08 3.40 11.69
N TYR A 122 10.33 3.42 13.01
CA TYR A 122 9.34 3.01 14.01
C TYR A 122 8.06 3.85 13.89
N ASN A 123 8.19 5.18 13.90
CA ASN A 123 7.05 6.10 13.79
C ASN A 123 6.27 5.86 12.47
N THR A 124 6.97 5.73 11.34
CA THR A 124 6.35 5.49 10.04
C THR A 124 5.53 4.19 10.04
N LEU A 125 6.11 3.07 10.50
CA LEU A 125 5.42 1.78 10.54
C LEU A 125 4.25 1.78 11.52
N MET A 126 4.36 2.47 12.66
CA MET A 126 3.24 2.63 13.59
C MET A 126 2.10 3.47 12.98
N LYS A 127 2.42 4.53 12.25
CA LYS A 127 1.42 5.36 11.54
C LYS A 127 0.73 4.56 10.43
N ILE A 128 1.47 3.82 9.62
CA ILE A 128 0.93 2.91 8.60
C ILE A 128 0.03 1.85 9.27
N SER A 129 0.47 1.23 10.34
CA SER A 129 -0.30 0.20 11.04
C SER A 129 -1.59 0.72 11.69
N ARG A 130 -1.67 2.00 12.05
CA ARG A 130 -2.85 2.64 12.64
C ARG A 130 -3.70 3.39 11.63
N GLY A 131 -3.16 3.67 10.47
CA GLY A 131 -3.79 4.43 9.40
C GLY A 131 -4.94 3.70 8.72
N GLY A 132 -5.75 4.44 7.99
CA GLY A 132 -6.79 3.87 7.14
C GLY A 132 -6.24 3.09 5.94
N ILE A 133 -4.94 3.23 5.64
CA ILE A 133 -4.24 2.39 4.67
C ILE A 133 -4.23 0.91 5.06
N ASN A 134 -4.39 0.59 6.34
CA ASN A 134 -4.49 -0.77 6.87
C ASN A 134 -5.96 -1.17 7.00
N ASP A 135 -6.41 -2.14 6.23
CA ASP A 135 -7.76 -2.68 6.37
C ASP A 135 -7.88 -3.51 7.66
N ARG A 136 -8.62 -3.00 8.62
CA ARG A 136 -8.79 -3.61 9.94
C ARG A 136 -9.68 -4.84 9.94
N ILE A 137 -10.53 -5.00 8.93
CA ILE A 137 -11.53 -6.06 8.90
C ILE A 137 -10.95 -7.30 8.20
N ASP A 138 -10.60 -7.18 6.92
CA ASP A 138 -10.09 -8.31 6.13
C ASP A 138 -8.57 -8.45 6.18
N GLY A 139 -7.88 -7.42 6.67
CA GLY A 139 -6.44 -7.36 6.69
C GLY A 139 -5.83 -6.86 5.38
N GLY A 140 -4.50 -6.83 5.35
CA GLY A 140 -3.74 -6.30 4.24
C GLY A 140 -3.75 -4.78 4.17
N PHE A 141 -2.89 -4.25 3.31
CA PHE A 141 -2.67 -2.82 3.16
C PHE A 141 -3.08 -2.37 1.76
N HIS A 142 -3.75 -1.23 1.70
CA HIS A 142 -3.98 -0.50 0.46
C HIS A 142 -2.67 0.08 -0.07
N ARG A 143 -2.64 0.46 -1.34
CA ARG A 143 -1.42 0.82 -2.06
C ARG A 143 -0.76 2.10 -1.55
N TYR A 144 -1.54 3.16 -1.35
CA TYR A 144 -1.09 4.47 -0.85
C TYR A 144 -2.26 5.25 -0.25
N THR A 145 -1.95 6.37 0.43
CA THR A 145 -2.97 7.33 0.88
C THR A 145 -2.91 8.61 0.05
N VAL A 146 -4.07 9.24 -0.16
CA VAL A 146 -4.18 10.51 -0.91
C VAL A 146 -3.81 11.71 -0.04
N ASP A 147 -3.73 11.52 1.27
CA ASP A 147 -3.31 12.50 2.28
C ASP A 147 -1.93 12.16 2.86
N ASN A 148 -1.40 13.05 3.69
CA ASN A 148 -0.09 12.90 4.32
C ASN A 148 -0.11 12.25 5.71
N THR A 149 -1.28 11.84 6.21
CA THR A 149 -1.49 11.31 7.57
C THR A 149 -1.78 9.80 7.61
N TRP A 150 -1.76 9.14 6.49
CA TRP A 150 -2.11 7.72 6.32
C TRP A 150 -3.60 7.41 6.53
N HIS A 151 -4.47 8.40 6.37
CA HIS A 151 -5.90 8.27 6.68
C HIS A 151 -6.70 7.71 5.51
N ILE A 152 -6.79 8.46 4.39
CA ILE A 152 -7.64 8.10 3.27
C ILE A 152 -6.84 7.33 2.22
N PRO A 153 -7.08 6.01 2.06
CA PRO A 153 -6.36 5.23 1.06
C PRO A 153 -6.96 5.42 -0.34
N HIS A 154 -6.13 5.23 -1.37
CA HIS A 154 -6.59 4.68 -2.63
C HIS A 154 -6.82 3.19 -2.39
N PHE A 155 -8.07 2.74 -2.50
CA PHE A 155 -8.53 1.47 -1.95
C PHE A 155 -8.02 0.22 -2.68
N GLU A 156 -7.18 0.37 -3.69
CA GLU A 156 -6.50 -0.74 -4.37
C GLU A 156 -5.56 -1.49 -3.41
N LYS A 157 -5.55 -2.84 -3.48
CA LYS A 157 -4.60 -3.66 -2.73
C LYS A 157 -3.73 -4.45 -3.69
N MET A 158 -2.43 -4.22 -3.65
CA MET A 158 -1.45 -4.89 -4.51
C MET A 158 -0.73 -6.02 -3.77
N LEU A 159 -0.48 -7.12 -4.47
CA LEU A 159 0.29 -8.22 -3.91
C LEU A 159 1.72 -7.78 -3.55
N TYR A 160 2.41 -7.07 -4.44
CA TYR A 160 3.81 -6.67 -4.21
C TYR A 160 3.98 -5.73 -3.01
N ASP A 161 3.00 -4.89 -2.68
CA ASP A 161 3.04 -4.04 -1.48
C ASP A 161 2.92 -4.89 -0.22
N ASN A 162 1.91 -5.75 -0.16
CA ASN A 162 1.65 -6.64 0.98
C ASN A 162 2.78 -7.64 1.20
N ALA A 163 3.32 -8.22 0.13
CA ALA A 163 4.45 -9.14 0.17
C ALA A 163 5.72 -8.50 0.77
N GLN A 164 6.02 -7.25 0.36
CA GLN A 164 7.18 -6.53 0.88
C GLN A 164 6.96 -6.04 2.32
N LEU A 165 5.73 -5.66 2.68
CA LEU A 165 5.38 -5.29 4.06
C LEU A 165 5.53 -6.46 5.04
N LEU A 166 5.31 -7.72 4.63
CA LEU A 166 5.65 -8.89 5.45
C LEU A 166 7.13 -8.87 5.87
N SER A 167 8.06 -8.68 4.92
CA SER A 167 9.49 -8.57 5.23
C SER A 167 9.78 -7.36 6.13
N THR A 168 9.16 -6.22 5.85
CA THR A 168 9.41 -4.97 6.58
C THR A 168 8.95 -5.06 8.03
N TYR A 169 7.71 -5.52 8.27
CA TYR A 169 7.20 -5.72 9.63
C TYR A 169 7.94 -6.84 10.37
N SER A 170 8.41 -7.89 9.67
CA SER A 170 9.27 -8.93 10.26
C SER A 170 10.58 -8.35 10.76
N ASN A 171 11.25 -7.51 9.95
CA ASN A 171 12.50 -6.87 10.34
C ASN A 171 12.28 -5.85 11.46
N ALA A 172 11.20 -5.07 11.39
CA ALA A 172 10.83 -4.13 12.44
C ALA A 172 10.56 -4.84 13.77
N PHE A 173 9.82 -5.95 13.77
CA PHE A 173 9.59 -6.72 15.01
C PHE A 173 10.88 -7.29 15.60
N LYS A 174 11.83 -7.75 14.76
CA LYS A 174 13.15 -8.19 15.25
C LYS A 174 13.89 -7.10 16.01
N VAL A 175 13.79 -5.86 15.55
CA VAL A 175 14.51 -4.70 16.12
C VAL A 175 13.78 -4.09 17.31
N PHE A 176 12.48 -3.83 17.16
CA PHE A 176 11.70 -3.04 18.12
C PHE A 176 10.96 -3.89 19.17
N LYS A 177 10.72 -5.17 18.88
CA LYS A 177 9.96 -6.11 19.74
C LYS A 177 8.53 -5.63 20.05
N ASP A 178 7.95 -4.81 19.18
CA ASP A 178 6.61 -4.29 19.33
C ASP A 178 5.59 -5.30 18.77
N GLU A 179 4.71 -5.80 19.62
CA GLU A 179 3.69 -6.83 19.27
C GLU A 179 2.73 -6.34 18.17
N ARG A 180 2.57 -5.03 17.99
CA ARG A 180 1.79 -4.49 16.89
C ARG A 180 2.40 -4.89 15.55
N PHE A 181 3.71 -4.81 15.38
CA PHE A 181 4.37 -5.21 14.13
C PHE A 181 4.22 -6.71 13.87
N LYS A 182 4.26 -7.53 14.92
CA LYS A 182 3.99 -8.97 14.80
C LYS A 182 2.55 -9.23 14.38
N SER A 183 1.58 -8.52 14.93
CA SER A 183 0.17 -8.68 14.56
C SER A 183 -0.11 -8.36 13.10
N GLU A 184 0.62 -7.40 12.50
CA GLU A 184 0.48 -7.08 11.08
C GLU A 184 0.94 -8.22 10.16
N LEU A 185 1.87 -9.09 10.60
CA LEU A 185 2.25 -10.28 9.84
C LEU A 185 1.06 -11.24 9.67
N TYR A 186 0.32 -11.47 10.75
CA TYR A 186 -0.87 -12.32 10.70
C TYR A 186 -2.02 -11.67 9.93
N ASN A 187 -2.18 -10.35 10.02
CA ASN A 187 -3.17 -9.61 9.26
C ASN A 187 -2.92 -9.71 7.75
N ILE A 188 -1.68 -9.53 7.31
CA ILE A 188 -1.32 -9.68 5.89
C ILE A 188 -1.50 -11.14 5.45
N HIS A 189 -1.01 -12.11 6.26
CA HIS A 189 -1.15 -13.54 5.94
C HIS A 189 -2.62 -13.92 5.76
N ARG A 190 -3.50 -13.52 6.70
CA ARG A 190 -4.93 -13.77 6.62
C ARG A 190 -5.55 -13.19 5.36
N PHE A 191 -5.21 -11.96 5.01
CA PHE A 191 -5.67 -11.30 3.80
C PHE A 191 -5.24 -12.06 2.54
N LEU A 192 -3.97 -12.41 2.42
CA LEU A 192 -3.47 -13.17 1.27
C LEU A 192 -4.16 -14.53 1.15
N GLU A 193 -4.36 -15.22 2.27
CA GLU A 193 -4.99 -16.54 2.29
C GLU A 193 -6.48 -16.48 1.92
N SER A 194 -7.23 -15.55 2.53
CA SER A 194 -8.69 -15.51 2.42
C SER A 194 -9.21 -14.76 1.19
N LYS A 195 -8.44 -13.80 0.65
CA LYS A 195 -8.93 -12.88 -0.39
C LYS A 195 -8.14 -12.97 -1.71
N MET A 196 -6.89 -13.42 -1.69
CA MET A 196 -6.04 -13.34 -2.87
C MET A 196 -5.48 -14.69 -3.34
N THR A 197 -5.69 -15.77 -2.60
CA THR A 197 -5.18 -17.09 -3.01
C THR A 197 -6.14 -17.76 -4.00
N GLY A 198 -5.61 -18.15 -5.16
CA GLY A 198 -6.32 -18.94 -6.15
C GLY A 198 -6.34 -20.44 -5.83
N ASN A 199 -7.12 -21.21 -6.58
CA ASN A 199 -7.26 -22.67 -6.40
C ASN A 199 -5.94 -23.46 -6.55
N ASN A 200 -4.95 -22.85 -7.20
CA ASN A 200 -3.60 -23.41 -7.40
C ASN A 200 -2.59 -23.00 -6.30
N ASN A 201 -3.05 -22.47 -5.19
CA ASN A 201 -2.25 -21.89 -4.08
C ASN A 201 -1.44 -20.64 -4.43
N LEU A 202 -1.43 -20.18 -5.67
CA LEU A 202 -0.76 -18.96 -6.09
C LEU A 202 -1.60 -17.74 -5.74
N ILE A 203 -0.91 -16.63 -5.55
CA ILE A 203 -1.53 -15.38 -5.11
C ILE A 203 -1.79 -14.49 -6.32
N TYR A 204 -3.01 -14.00 -6.43
CA TYR A 204 -3.45 -13.04 -7.46
C TYR A 204 -2.76 -11.70 -7.34
N SER A 205 -2.75 -10.92 -8.43
CA SER A 205 -1.96 -9.68 -8.49
C SER A 205 -2.54 -8.52 -7.69
N SER A 206 -3.84 -8.28 -7.74
CA SER A 206 -4.44 -7.12 -7.06
C SER A 206 -5.95 -7.25 -6.86
N ILE A 207 -6.47 -6.40 -5.96
CA ILE A 207 -7.89 -6.11 -5.80
C ILE A 207 -8.11 -4.66 -6.18
N SER A 208 -9.08 -4.39 -7.05
CA SER A 208 -9.43 -3.03 -7.51
C SER A 208 -9.85 -2.11 -6.36
N ALA A 209 -9.59 -0.82 -6.51
CA ALA A 209 -10.14 0.20 -5.62
C ALA A 209 -11.65 0.38 -5.80
N ASP A 210 -12.14 0.14 -7.03
CA ASP A 210 -13.51 0.40 -7.42
C ASP A 210 -14.41 -0.83 -7.22
N THR A 211 -15.59 -0.57 -6.68
CA THR A 211 -16.73 -1.48 -6.74
C THR A 211 -17.51 -1.20 -8.03
N ASN A 212 -17.77 -2.24 -8.84
CA ASN A 212 -18.54 -2.13 -10.07
C ASN A 212 -19.96 -2.63 -9.83
N TYR A 213 -20.96 -1.79 -10.02
CA TYR A 213 -22.35 -2.13 -9.86
C TYR A 213 -22.99 -2.58 -11.19
N GLU A 214 -24.04 -3.39 -11.12
CA GLU A 214 -24.76 -3.92 -12.29
C GLU A 214 -25.31 -2.84 -13.22
N ASN A 215 -25.67 -1.68 -12.67
CA ASN A 215 -26.12 -0.52 -13.44
C ASN A 215 -24.98 0.23 -14.20
N GLY A 216 -23.76 -0.29 -14.16
CA GLY A 216 -22.57 0.28 -14.81
C GLY A 216 -21.90 1.43 -14.04
N THR A 217 -22.40 1.80 -12.87
CA THR A 217 -21.72 2.78 -12.01
C THR A 217 -20.51 2.16 -11.32
N LYS A 218 -19.51 2.98 -11.01
CA LYS A 218 -18.31 2.61 -10.26
C LYS A 218 -18.18 3.54 -9.08
N SER A 219 -17.79 2.98 -7.94
CA SER A 219 -17.53 3.75 -6.74
C SER A 219 -16.27 3.24 -6.05
N GLU A 220 -15.32 4.15 -5.82
CA GLU A 220 -14.10 3.84 -5.10
C GLU A 220 -14.37 3.69 -3.61
N GLY A 221 -13.84 2.65 -3.01
CA GLY A 221 -13.87 2.46 -1.56
C GLY A 221 -15.16 1.95 -0.95
N ASP A 222 -16.29 1.89 -1.69
CA ASP A 222 -17.60 1.50 -1.15
C ASP A 222 -17.60 0.17 -0.40
N PHE A 223 -16.78 -0.79 -0.84
CA PHE A 223 -16.62 -2.07 -0.15
C PHE A 223 -16.01 -1.91 1.24
N TYR A 224 -15.13 -0.94 1.44
CA TYR A 224 -14.27 -0.82 2.62
C TYR A 224 -14.79 0.16 3.68
N VAL A 225 -15.47 1.22 3.25
CA VAL A 225 -15.90 2.32 4.12
C VAL A 225 -17.22 2.02 4.82
N TRP A 226 -17.54 2.80 5.85
CA TRP A 226 -18.72 2.59 6.67
C TRP A 226 -19.49 3.88 6.89
N LYS A 227 -20.82 3.81 6.85
CA LYS A 227 -21.69 4.90 7.30
C LYS A 227 -21.93 4.80 8.81
N LYS A 228 -22.02 5.94 9.47
CA LYS A 228 -22.24 5.99 10.93
C LYS A 228 -23.51 5.28 11.37
N GLU A 229 -24.62 5.47 10.64
CA GLU A 229 -25.90 4.84 10.97
C GLU A 229 -25.87 3.31 10.69
N GLU A 230 -25.19 2.89 9.67
CA GLU A 230 -24.95 1.47 9.41
C GLU A 230 -24.20 0.82 10.58
N LEU A 231 -23.10 1.43 11.03
CA LEU A 231 -22.33 0.94 12.18
C LEU A 231 -23.17 0.89 13.47
N LYS A 232 -24.03 1.88 13.73
CA LYS A 232 -24.95 1.86 14.87
C LYS A 232 -25.89 0.66 14.84
N ASN A 233 -26.47 0.38 13.66
CA ASN A 233 -27.41 -0.73 13.48
C ASN A 233 -26.73 -2.09 13.66
N ILE A 234 -25.50 -2.25 13.16
CA ILE A 234 -24.72 -3.49 13.28
C ILE A 234 -24.22 -3.72 14.70
N LEU A 235 -23.62 -2.68 15.29
CA LEU A 235 -22.83 -2.80 16.51
C LEU A 235 -23.66 -2.57 17.80
N LYS A 236 -24.81 -1.92 17.70
CA LYS A 236 -25.71 -1.62 18.84
C LYS A 236 -24.92 -1.02 20.01
N ASP A 237 -24.89 -1.70 21.16
CA ASP A 237 -24.20 -1.25 22.39
C ASP A 237 -22.68 -1.11 22.20
N ASP A 238 -22.08 -1.86 21.27
CA ASP A 238 -20.65 -1.78 20.97
C ASP A 238 -20.28 -0.58 20.10
N PHE A 239 -21.28 0.15 19.52
CA PHE A 239 -21.02 1.28 18.62
C PHE A 239 -20.18 2.38 19.25
N LYS A 240 -20.49 2.78 20.49
CA LYS A 240 -19.73 3.83 21.19
C LYS A 240 -18.27 3.48 21.31
N TRP A 241 -17.97 2.24 21.70
CA TRP A 241 -16.61 1.73 21.83
C TRP A 241 -15.86 1.75 20.49
N VAL A 242 -16.49 1.28 19.41
CA VAL A 242 -15.89 1.27 18.07
C VAL A 242 -15.71 2.70 17.55
N SER A 243 -16.70 3.59 17.78
CA SER A 243 -16.66 4.98 17.35
C SER A 243 -15.50 5.76 17.99
N GLU A 244 -15.20 5.49 19.25
CA GLU A 244 -14.06 6.10 19.94
C GLU A 244 -12.72 5.48 19.46
N TYR A 245 -12.67 4.18 19.27
CA TYR A 245 -11.42 3.48 18.89
C TYR A 245 -11.01 3.76 17.44
N TYR A 246 -11.96 3.77 16.50
CA TYR A 246 -11.72 3.99 15.08
C TYR A 246 -12.08 5.39 14.59
N ASN A 247 -12.30 6.35 15.50
CA ASN A 247 -12.61 7.74 15.17
C ASN A 247 -13.79 7.90 14.20
N ILE A 248 -14.97 7.29 14.52
CA ILE A 248 -16.20 7.53 13.75
C ILE A 248 -16.78 8.90 14.14
N ASN A 249 -16.02 9.93 13.83
CA ASN A 249 -16.22 11.33 14.13
C ASN A 249 -15.56 12.19 13.03
N GLN A 250 -15.39 13.49 13.25
CA GLN A 250 -14.78 14.39 12.27
C GLN A 250 -13.36 13.96 11.85
N THR A 251 -12.58 13.32 12.74
CA THR A 251 -11.21 12.86 12.42
C THR A 251 -11.20 11.72 11.43
N GLY A 252 -12.11 10.75 11.55
CA GLY A 252 -12.19 9.60 10.66
C GLY A 252 -13.15 9.78 9.48
N TYR A 253 -13.78 10.96 9.36
CA TYR A 253 -14.67 11.29 8.26
C TYR A 253 -13.92 11.35 6.93
N TRP A 254 -14.53 10.79 5.92
CA TRP A 254 -14.14 10.93 4.52
C TRP A 254 -15.26 11.69 3.78
N GLU A 255 -15.72 11.25 2.64
CA GLU A 255 -16.75 11.91 1.84
C GLU A 255 -18.11 11.19 1.93
N ASN A 256 -19.20 11.84 1.55
CA ASN A 256 -20.52 11.23 1.42
C ASN A 256 -21.03 10.52 2.70
N ASN A 257 -20.70 11.04 3.88
CA ASN A 257 -20.97 10.44 5.20
C ASN A 257 -20.31 9.08 5.44
N ASN A 258 -19.23 8.77 4.71
CA ASN A 258 -18.42 7.59 4.92
C ASN A 258 -17.29 7.87 5.92
N TYR A 259 -16.87 6.80 6.61
CA TYR A 259 -15.77 6.78 7.55
C TYR A 259 -14.77 5.71 7.16
N VAL A 260 -13.50 6.05 7.21
CA VAL A 260 -12.39 5.11 7.13
C VAL A 260 -11.89 4.82 8.54
N PHE A 261 -11.73 3.57 8.89
CA PHE A 261 -11.21 3.19 10.21
C PHE A 261 -9.78 3.68 10.40
N TYR A 262 -9.60 4.59 11.32
CA TYR A 262 -8.36 5.31 11.57
C TYR A 262 -8.11 5.45 13.08
N GLN A 263 -6.92 5.05 13.55
CA GLN A 263 -6.57 5.09 14.96
C GLN A 263 -5.63 6.26 15.28
N THR A 264 -6.00 7.09 16.23
CA THR A 264 -5.18 8.19 16.76
C THR A 264 -4.50 7.84 18.08
N VAL A 265 -5.00 6.83 18.78
CA VAL A 265 -4.48 6.36 20.08
C VAL A 265 -3.90 4.95 19.98
N SER A 266 -2.96 4.62 20.86
CA SER A 266 -2.45 3.26 20.93
C SER A 266 -3.47 2.31 21.58
N ASP A 267 -3.35 1.01 21.30
CA ASP A 267 -4.19 -0.01 21.93
C ASP A 267 -4.01 0.02 23.46
N LYS A 268 -2.78 0.27 23.93
CA LYS A 268 -2.46 0.40 25.35
C LYS A 268 -3.19 1.57 26.01
N ASP A 269 -3.07 2.76 25.42
CA ASP A 269 -3.71 3.97 25.95
C ASP A 269 -5.24 3.83 25.93
N TYR A 270 -5.78 3.18 24.89
CA TYR A 270 -7.20 2.94 24.78
C TYR A 270 -7.69 1.94 25.84
N VAL A 271 -6.97 0.85 26.06
CA VAL A 271 -7.24 -0.17 27.09
C VAL A 271 -7.21 0.48 28.48
N GLU A 272 -6.20 1.29 28.77
CA GLU A 272 -6.07 2.04 30.02
C GLU A 272 -7.26 3.00 30.23
N LYS A 273 -7.59 3.79 29.20
CA LYS A 273 -8.76 4.69 29.22
C LYS A 273 -10.08 3.96 29.48
N GLN A 274 -10.24 2.75 28.94
CA GLN A 274 -11.46 1.96 29.11
C GLN A 274 -11.49 1.15 30.42
N GLY A 275 -10.40 1.09 31.16
CA GLY A 275 -10.30 0.31 32.42
C GLY A 275 -10.46 -1.20 32.22
N ILE A 276 -10.05 -1.74 31.07
CA ILE A 276 -10.14 -3.16 30.72
C ILE A 276 -8.74 -3.78 30.53
N THR A 277 -8.66 -5.08 30.54
CA THR A 277 -7.40 -5.78 30.23
C THR A 277 -7.17 -5.89 28.72
N LEU A 278 -5.92 -6.03 28.30
CA LEU A 278 -5.57 -6.27 26.88
C LEU A 278 -6.22 -7.55 26.34
N LYS A 279 -6.42 -8.56 27.18
CA LYS A 279 -7.11 -9.81 26.81
C LYS A 279 -8.59 -9.57 26.49
N GLU A 280 -9.28 -8.80 27.32
CA GLU A 280 -10.68 -8.43 27.10
C GLU A 280 -10.82 -7.57 25.87
N PHE A 281 -9.94 -6.59 25.70
CA PHE A 281 -9.86 -5.75 24.51
C PHE A 281 -9.72 -6.59 23.25
N ASN A 282 -8.72 -7.48 23.17
CA ASN A 282 -8.48 -8.32 21.98
C ASN A 282 -9.68 -9.25 21.70
N LYS A 283 -10.30 -9.82 22.72
CA LYS A 283 -11.51 -10.64 22.57
C LYS A 283 -12.67 -9.83 21.98
N LYS A 284 -12.88 -8.62 22.49
CA LYS A 284 -13.92 -7.71 22.03
C LYS A 284 -13.65 -7.26 20.60
N LEU A 285 -12.44 -6.83 20.28
CA LEU A 285 -12.04 -6.40 18.96
C LEU A 285 -12.21 -7.51 17.92
N THR A 286 -11.79 -8.75 18.26
CA THR A 286 -11.97 -9.92 17.37
C THR A 286 -13.45 -10.16 17.07
N LYS A 287 -14.32 -10.12 18.10
CA LYS A 287 -15.77 -10.28 17.92
C LYS A 287 -16.35 -9.21 16.99
N ILE A 288 -15.97 -7.95 17.21
CA ILE A 288 -16.42 -6.80 16.42
C ILE A 288 -15.94 -6.93 14.96
N ASN A 289 -14.65 -7.20 14.73
CA ASN A 289 -14.12 -7.34 13.38
C ASN A 289 -14.77 -8.52 12.64
N SER A 290 -15.06 -9.63 13.32
CA SER A 290 -15.78 -10.76 12.72
C SER A 290 -17.19 -10.37 12.32
N LEU A 291 -17.93 -9.63 13.16
CA LEU A 291 -19.27 -9.16 12.86
C LEU A 291 -19.27 -8.20 11.66
N LEU A 292 -18.37 -7.23 11.66
CA LEU A 292 -18.20 -6.28 10.55
C LEU A 292 -17.77 -6.99 9.26
N GLY A 293 -16.92 -8.02 9.36
CA GLY A 293 -16.53 -8.84 8.23
C GLY A 293 -17.73 -9.54 7.58
N ILE A 294 -18.62 -10.17 8.38
CA ILE A 294 -19.84 -10.80 7.90
C ILE A 294 -20.76 -9.80 7.17
N GLU A 295 -20.90 -8.59 7.72
CA GLU A 295 -21.72 -7.56 7.08
C GLU A 295 -21.08 -7.01 5.80
N ARG A 296 -19.75 -6.84 5.77
CA ARG A 296 -19.01 -6.41 4.59
C ARG A 296 -19.11 -7.41 3.43
N GLU A 297 -19.08 -8.71 3.72
CA GLU A 297 -19.20 -9.77 2.71
C GLU A 297 -20.54 -9.75 1.94
N LYS A 298 -21.58 -9.10 2.46
CA LYS A 298 -22.85 -8.92 1.77
C LYS A 298 -22.83 -7.83 0.69
N ARG A 299 -21.77 -7.01 0.66
CA ARG A 299 -21.60 -5.92 -0.30
C ARG A 299 -21.12 -6.44 -1.65
N VAL A 300 -21.29 -5.63 -2.69
CA VAL A 300 -20.67 -5.91 -3.99
C VAL A 300 -19.16 -5.85 -3.86
N HIS A 301 -18.49 -6.92 -4.25
CA HIS A 301 -17.04 -7.05 -4.11
C HIS A 301 -16.29 -6.27 -5.22
N PRO A 302 -15.14 -5.66 -4.91
CA PRO A 302 -14.25 -5.13 -5.93
C PRO A 302 -13.67 -6.28 -6.77
N ILE A 303 -13.33 -5.96 -8.02
CA ILE A 303 -12.78 -6.95 -8.95
C ILE A 303 -11.39 -7.38 -8.51
N ILE A 304 -11.16 -8.69 -8.51
CA ILE A 304 -9.83 -9.28 -8.31
C ILE A 304 -9.18 -9.45 -9.69
N ASP A 305 -8.00 -8.86 -9.88
CA ASP A 305 -7.14 -9.19 -11.02
C ASP A 305 -6.42 -10.51 -10.74
N SER A 306 -6.94 -11.57 -11.34
CA SER A 306 -6.50 -12.95 -11.11
C SER A 306 -5.19 -13.33 -11.84
N LYS A 307 -4.49 -12.38 -12.42
CA LYS A 307 -3.18 -12.65 -13.02
C LYS A 307 -2.20 -13.17 -11.97
N ILE A 308 -1.42 -14.18 -12.35
CA ILE A 308 -0.33 -14.71 -11.55
C ILE A 308 0.98 -14.09 -12.06
N ILE A 309 1.59 -13.25 -11.25
CA ILE A 309 2.87 -12.62 -11.58
C ILE A 309 3.96 -13.32 -10.77
N PHE A 310 4.86 -14.02 -11.48
CA PHE A 310 5.91 -14.86 -10.88
C PHE A 310 6.74 -14.06 -9.85
N SER A 311 7.26 -12.90 -10.22
CA SER A 311 8.11 -12.09 -9.35
C SER A 311 7.39 -11.61 -8.08
N TRP A 312 6.08 -11.33 -8.14
CA TRP A 312 5.31 -10.91 -6.96
C TRP A 312 5.02 -12.09 -6.02
N ASN A 313 4.78 -13.28 -6.56
CA ASN A 313 4.69 -14.50 -5.76
C ASN A 313 6.04 -14.85 -5.11
N ALA A 314 7.15 -14.64 -5.80
CA ALA A 314 8.49 -14.81 -5.25
C ALA A 314 8.77 -13.82 -4.09
N LEU A 315 8.34 -12.55 -4.22
CA LEU A 315 8.38 -11.58 -3.11
C LEU A 315 7.53 -12.06 -1.92
N THR A 316 6.38 -12.67 -2.19
CA THR A 316 5.50 -13.22 -1.14
C THR A 316 6.17 -14.37 -0.40
N ILE A 317 6.82 -15.30 -1.10
CA ILE A 317 7.61 -16.37 -0.48
C ILE A 317 8.66 -15.77 0.46
N ARG A 318 9.41 -14.77 0.00
CA ARG A 318 10.41 -14.08 0.82
C ARG A 318 9.79 -13.50 2.10
N GLY A 319 8.70 -12.74 1.97
CA GLY A 319 8.01 -12.14 3.12
C GLY A 319 7.51 -13.17 4.13
N LEU A 320 6.95 -14.29 3.65
CA LEU A 320 6.50 -15.39 4.49
C LEU A 320 7.68 -16.09 5.21
N VAL A 321 8.80 -16.31 4.53
CA VAL A 321 10.01 -16.89 5.13
C VAL A 321 10.59 -15.93 6.20
N ASP A 322 10.62 -14.63 5.95
CA ASP A 322 11.04 -13.63 6.94
C ASP A 322 10.11 -13.64 8.17
N SER A 323 8.81 -13.78 7.95
CA SER A 323 7.80 -13.90 9.01
C SER A 323 8.00 -15.18 9.83
N TYR A 324 8.24 -16.32 9.18
CA TYR A 324 8.57 -17.58 9.87
C TYR A 324 9.86 -17.47 10.70
N LYS A 325 10.93 -16.91 10.12
CA LYS A 325 12.20 -16.73 10.84
C LYS A 325 12.03 -15.88 12.10
N THR A 326 11.09 -14.95 12.06
CA THR A 326 10.83 -13.99 13.13
C THR A 326 9.91 -14.54 14.20
N THR A 327 8.80 -15.17 13.82
CA THR A 327 7.75 -15.64 14.75
C THR A 327 7.92 -17.09 15.18
N LYS A 328 8.63 -17.91 14.36
CA LYS A 328 8.72 -19.37 14.43
C LYS A 328 7.38 -20.09 14.23
N ASP A 329 6.35 -19.38 13.79
CA ASP A 329 5.04 -19.98 13.52
C ASP A 329 5.06 -20.69 12.15
N PRO A 330 4.79 -22.01 12.11
CA PRO A 330 4.86 -22.82 10.90
C PRO A 330 3.82 -22.42 9.83
N ILE A 331 2.79 -21.64 10.16
CA ILE A 331 1.78 -21.19 9.21
C ILE A 331 2.41 -20.43 8.03
N PHE A 332 3.40 -19.59 8.31
CA PHE A 332 4.09 -18.81 7.28
C PHE A 332 4.95 -19.68 6.38
N LEU A 333 5.70 -20.63 6.95
CA LEU A 333 6.55 -21.54 6.18
C LEU A 333 5.70 -22.47 5.30
N LYS A 334 4.61 -23.01 5.85
CA LYS A 334 3.69 -23.87 5.10
C LYS A 334 3.15 -23.15 3.86
N LYS A 335 2.69 -21.89 4.01
CA LYS A 335 2.21 -21.11 2.87
C LYS A 335 3.32 -20.80 1.86
N ALA A 336 4.53 -20.48 2.32
CA ALA A 336 5.67 -20.24 1.43
C ALA A 336 6.00 -21.46 0.58
N LEU A 337 6.01 -22.65 1.18
CA LEU A 337 6.27 -23.92 0.49
C LEU A 337 5.16 -24.25 -0.53
N LEU A 338 3.88 -24.03 -0.19
CA LEU A 338 2.77 -24.23 -1.12
C LEU A 338 2.90 -23.33 -2.37
N ILE A 339 3.22 -22.05 -2.19
CA ILE A 339 3.43 -21.15 -3.32
C ILE A 339 4.64 -21.59 -4.14
N GLN A 340 5.76 -21.94 -3.50
CA GLN A 340 6.98 -22.38 -4.19
C GLN A 340 6.73 -23.64 -5.04
N THR A 341 6.05 -24.64 -4.47
CA THR A 341 5.71 -25.87 -5.20
C THR A 341 4.79 -25.59 -6.40
N SER A 342 3.89 -24.62 -6.28
CA SER A 342 2.97 -24.25 -7.37
C SER A 342 3.62 -23.37 -8.46
N LEU A 343 4.78 -22.77 -8.19
CA LEU A 343 5.56 -22.00 -9.18
C LEU A 343 6.57 -22.87 -9.95
N SER A 344 6.90 -24.08 -9.42
CA SER A 344 7.82 -25.03 -10.03
C SER A 344 7.12 -25.86 -11.09
#